data_86ee22f4a30fea245f0db6972c57a578
#
_entry.id   86ee22f4a30fea245f0db6972c57a578
#
_cell.length_a   1.000
_cell.length_b   1.000
_cell.length_c   1.000
_cell.angle_alpha   90.00
_cell.angle_beta   90.00
_cell.angle_gamma   90.00
#
_symmetry.space_group_name_H-M   'P 1'
#
loop_
_entity.id
_entity.type
_entity.pdbx_description
1 polymer ?
#
loop_
_entity_poly.entity_id
_entity_poly.type
_entity_poly.pdbx_seq_one_letter_code
_entity_poly.pdbx_strand_id
1 'polypeptide(L)'
;MEQRIVTVGYGDVKKVNIGGTLPLAFVGGPCAIEDRDHAMFMAESIAEICDKLDIPWIYKSCYDKDCRSSPKSFHGVGIDEGLKILTEVRETFKVPVVSDFSDASWAAATGEVCDMVQVPAYLCRQTSILRAAAATNRPILLKKGQFMSPWNMKNSCRKL
;
A
#
# COMPACT_ATOMS: atom_id res chain seq x y z
N MET A 1 -21.51 -11.11 10.25
CA MET A 1 -20.11 -11.47 9.94
C MET A 1 -19.25 -10.83 11.00
N GLU A 2 -18.54 -11.64 11.73
CA GLU A 2 -17.57 -11.15 12.70
C GLU A 2 -16.48 -10.37 11.96
N GLN A 3 -16.29 -9.11 12.32
CA GLN A 3 -15.24 -8.28 11.70
C GLN A 3 -13.89 -8.74 12.25
N ARG A 4 -13.03 -9.20 11.36
CA ARG A 4 -11.65 -9.57 11.73
C ARG A 4 -10.80 -8.32 11.86
N ILE A 5 -9.91 -8.33 12.84
CA ILE A 5 -8.84 -7.32 12.96
C ILE A 5 -7.69 -7.76 12.07
N VAL A 6 -7.21 -6.84 11.23
CA VAL A 6 -6.02 -7.00 10.41
C VAL A 6 -4.91 -6.15 11.00
N THR A 7 -3.78 -6.77 11.30
CA THR A 7 -2.58 -6.07 11.79
C THR A 7 -1.63 -5.81 10.63
N VAL A 8 -1.22 -4.57 10.44
CA VAL A 8 -0.22 -4.14 9.47
C VAL A 8 1.03 -3.68 10.21
N GLY A 9 2.19 -4.12 9.75
CA GLY A 9 3.48 -3.87 10.38
C GLY A 9 4.15 -5.16 10.87
N TYR A 10 5.40 -5.37 10.51
CA TYR A 10 6.24 -6.48 11.00
C TYR A 10 7.60 -5.94 11.47
N GLY A 11 8.32 -6.77 12.27
CA GLY A 11 9.59 -6.34 12.84
C GLY A 11 9.40 -5.19 13.84
N ASP A 12 10.21 -4.16 13.74
CA ASP A 12 10.33 -3.05 14.70
C ASP A 12 9.52 -1.79 14.34
N VAL A 13 8.62 -1.87 13.37
CA VAL A 13 7.71 -0.76 13.05
C VAL A 13 6.47 -0.75 13.95
N LYS A 14 5.89 0.41 14.13
CA LYS A 14 4.62 0.62 14.86
C LYS A 14 3.51 -0.19 14.18
N LYS A 15 2.87 -1.10 14.91
CA LYS A 15 1.78 -1.92 14.37
C LYS A 15 0.49 -1.11 14.27
N VAL A 16 -0.20 -1.23 13.15
CA VAL A 16 -1.50 -0.61 12.90
C VAL A 16 -2.56 -1.70 12.78
N ASN A 17 -3.54 -1.67 13.67
CA ASN A 17 -4.67 -2.60 13.68
C ASN A 17 -5.89 -1.96 13.00
N ILE A 18 -6.50 -2.67 12.04
CA ILE A 18 -7.63 -2.20 11.24
C ILE A 18 -8.80 -3.16 11.39
N GLY A 19 -9.97 -2.65 11.69
CA GLY A 19 -11.22 -3.43 11.74
C GLY A 19 -11.90 -3.45 13.12
N GLY A 20 -13.02 -4.17 13.20
CA GLY A 20 -13.83 -4.21 14.42
C GLY A 20 -14.35 -2.84 14.83
N THR A 21 -14.25 -2.54 16.12
CA THR A 21 -14.61 -1.26 16.74
C THR A 21 -13.40 -0.34 16.96
N LEU A 22 -12.26 -0.67 16.34
CA LEU A 22 -11.03 0.13 16.49
C LEU A 22 -11.19 1.52 15.86
N PRO A 23 -10.40 2.51 16.33
CA PRO A 23 -10.33 3.82 15.70
C PRO A 23 -9.97 3.74 14.21
N LEU A 24 -10.25 4.82 13.49
CA LEU A 24 -9.87 4.95 12.09
C LEU A 24 -8.35 4.91 11.93
N ALA A 25 -7.86 4.05 11.04
CA ALA A 25 -6.47 4.07 10.61
C ALA A 25 -6.33 4.87 9.31
N PHE A 26 -5.30 5.70 9.22
CA PHE A 26 -5.01 6.48 8.01
C PHE A 26 -4.00 5.74 7.13
N VAL A 27 -4.31 5.61 5.85
CA VAL A 27 -3.40 5.09 4.82
C VAL A 27 -3.17 6.20 3.82
N GLY A 28 -2.03 6.86 3.87
CA GLY A 28 -1.79 8.04 3.06
C GLY A 28 -0.32 8.41 2.91
N GLY A 29 -0.08 9.24 1.88
CA GLY A 29 1.21 9.73 1.45
C GLY A 29 1.12 10.26 0.02
N PRO A 30 2.22 10.68 -0.61
CA PRO A 30 2.21 11.17 -1.99
C PRO A 30 1.78 10.05 -2.95
N CYS A 31 0.99 10.40 -3.95
CA CYS A 31 0.41 9.43 -4.89
C CYS A 31 1.47 8.60 -5.62
N ALA A 32 2.57 9.25 -6.01
CA ALA A 32 3.75 8.62 -6.59
C ALA A 32 5.00 9.12 -5.87
N ILE A 33 6.03 8.30 -5.80
CA ILE A 33 7.35 8.71 -5.35
C ILE A 33 7.94 9.59 -6.46
N GLU A 34 8.14 10.86 -6.19
CA GLU A 34 8.77 11.80 -7.13
C GLU A 34 10.30 11.68 -7.06
N ASP A 35 10.83 11.72 -5.86
CA ASP A 35 12.22 11.46 -5.51
C ASP A 35 12.33 11.09 -4.02
N ARG A 36 13.54 10.78 -3.57
CA ARG A 36 13.84 10.43 -2.19
C ARG A 36 13.53 11.55 -1.21
N ASP A 37 13.99 12.76 -1.50
CA ASP A 37 13.92 13.89 -0.56
C ASP A 37 12.47 14.33 -0.36
N HIS A 38 11.66 14.35 -1.44
CA HIS A 38 10.23 14.58 -1.35
C HIS A 38 9.51 13.49 -0.55
N ALA A 39 9.87 12.21 -0.75
CA ALA A 39 9.27 11.11 0.00
C ALA A 39 9.55 11.22 1.51
N MET A 40 10.79 11.53 1.89
CA MET A 40 11.20 11.71 3.29
C MET A 40 10.52 12.93 3.93
N PHE A 41 10.50 14.08 3.25
CA PHE A 41 9.80 15.28 3.72
C PHE A 41 8.30 15.04 3.94
N MET A 42 7.63 14.36 3.01
CA MET A 42 6.22 14.05 3.14
C MET A 42 5.95 13.04 4.27
N ALA A 43 6.83 12.06 4.45
CA ALA A 43 6.71 11.10 5.52
C ALA A 43 6.85 11.78 6.90
N GLU A 44 7.84 12.65 7.07
CA GLU A 44 8.05 13.44 8.29
C GLU A 44 6.82 14.30 8.61
N SER A 45 6.37 15.09 7.64
CA SER A 45 5.23 16.00 7.81
C SER A 45 3.94 15.26 8.20
N ILE A 46 3.69 14.09 7.58
CA ILE A 46 2.50 13.29 7.89
C ILE A 46 2.65 12.61 9.26
N ALA A 47 3.85 12.12 9.60
CA ALA A 47 4.12 11.52 10.90
C ALA A 47 3.83 12.51 12.04
N GLU A 48 4.32 13.76 11.93
CA GLU A 48 4.05 14.80 12.90
C GLU A 48 2.55 15.08 13.11
N ILE A 49 1.79 15.11 12.00
CA ILE A 49 0.33 15.34 12.07
C ILE A 49 -0.36 14.15 12.73
N CYS A 50 0.00 12.92 12.33
CA CYS A 50 -0.60 11.71 12.86
C CYS A 50 -0.28 11.51 14.35
N ASP A 51 0.95 11.80 14.77
CA ASP A 51 1.34 11.71 16.18
C ASP A 51 0.63 12.77 17.02
N LYS A 52 0.48 14.00 16.53
CA LYS A 52 -0.31 15.06 17.18
C LYS A 52 -1.77 14.71 17.41
N LEU A 53 -2.35 13.95 16.47
CA LEU A 53 -3.77 13.58 16.47
C LEU A 53 -4.02 12.18 17.03
N ASP A 54 -2.97 11.47 17.44
CA ASP A 54 -3.02 10.05 17.85
C ASP A 54 -3.73 9.14 16.81
N ILE A 55 -3.43 9.37 15.53
CA ILE A 55 -4.00 8.61 14.42
C ILE A 55 -3.05 7.50 13.99
N PRO A 56 -3.44 6.22 14.06
CA PRO A 56 -2.65 5.13 13.49
C PRO A 56 -2.47 5.33 11.98
N TRP A 57 -1.23 5.26 11.50
CA TRP A 57 -0.89 5.61 10.12
C TRP A 57 -0.03 4.58 9.43
N ILE A 58 -0.30 4.38 8.14
CA ILE A 58 0.48 3.58 7.20
C ILE A 58 0.90 4.50 6.06
N TYR A 59 2.20 4.64 5.85
CA TYR A 59 2.72 5.44 4.73
C TYR A 59 2.42 4.77 3.40
N LYS A 60 1.78 5.50 2.49
CA LYS A 60 1.47 5.01 1.15
C LYS A 60 2.11 5.87 0.09
N SER A 61 2.92 5.24 -0.78
CA SER A 61 3.36 5.85 -2.03
C SER A 61 3.60 4.76 -3.08
N CYS A 62 3.50 5.11 -4.34
CA CYS A 62 3.68 4.16 -5.44
C CYS A 62 4.96 4.47 -6.18
N TYR A 63 5.74 3.44 -6.46
CA TYR A 63 6.97 3.54 -7.23
C TYR A 63 6.71 3.58 -8.75
N ASP A 64 5.54 3.10 -9.18
CA ASP A 64 5.09 3.15 -10.57
C ASP A 64 3.58 3.42 -10.66
N LYS A 65 3.19 4.39 -11.47
CA LYS A 65 1.82 4.82 -11.76
C LYS A 65 1.41 4.51 -13.18
N ASP A 66 1.39 3.23 -13.51
CA ASP A 66 1.03 2.71 -14.84
C ASP A 66 -0.38 3.08 -15.31
N CYS A 67 -1.26 3.50 -14.39
CA CYS A 67 -2.65 3.90 -14.69
C CYS A 67 -2.84 5.38 -15.05
N ARG A 68 -1.77 6.13 -15.38
CA ARG A 68 -1.86 7.53 -15.81
C ARG A 68 -2.60 7.66 -17.15
N SER A 69 -3.34 8.74 -17.31
CA SER A 69 -4.14 9.01 -18.53
C SER A 69 -3.32 9.41 -19.74
N SER A 70 -2.11 9.90 -19.55
CA SER A 70 -1.21 10.28 -20.64
C SER A 70 0.10 9.49 -20.59
N PRO A 71 0.60 8.99 -21.73
CA PRO A 71 1.89 8.29 -21.77
C PRO A 71 3.08 9.21 -21.47
N LYS A 72 2.86 10.54 -21.46
CA LYS A 72 3.89 11.53 -21.11
C LYS A 72 3.87 11.91 -19.64
N SER A 73 2.92 11.40 -18.86
CA SER A 73 2.85 11.69 -17.41
C SER A 73 4.03 11.04 -16.70
N PHE A 74 4.47 11.69 -15.62
CA PHE A 74 5.43 11.09 -14.72
C PHE A 74 4.82 9.85 -14.05
N HIS A 75 5.49 8.71 -14.16
CA HIS A 75 5.03 7.42 -13.64
C HIS A 75 5.55 7.10 -12.24
N GLY A 76 6.68 7.65 -11.86
CA GLY A 76 7.39 7.33 -10.63
C GLY A 76 8.86 7.04 -10.92
N VAL A 77 9.57 6.56 -9.91
CA VAL A 77 11.02 6.27 -9.96
C VAL A 77 11.33 4.83 -10.39
N GLY A 78 10.31 4.00 -10.59
CA GLY A 78 10.45 2.57 -10.88
C GLY A 78 10.63 1.73 -9.60
N ILE A 79 10.55 0.39 -9.78
CA ILE A 79 10.48 -0.54 -8.66
C ILE A 79 11.76 -0.55 -7.81
N ASP A 80 12.94 -0.61 -8.42
CA ASP A 80 14.20 -0.79 -7.70
C ASP A 80 14.50 0.41 -6.78
N GLU A 81 14.39 1.62 -7.31
CA GLU A 81 14.60 2.84 -6.54
C GLU A 81 13.47 3.10 -5.55
N GLY A 82 12.24 2.86 -5.98
CA GLY A 82 11.08 3.08 -5.14
C GLY A 82 11.04 2.17 -3.91
N LEU A 83 11.45 0.90 -4.03
CA LEU A 83 11.54 0.00 -2.89
C LEU A 83 12.65 0.41 -1.90
N LYS A 84 13.79 0.94 -2.39
CA LYS A 84 14.82 1.51 -1.51
C LYS A 84 14.30 2.70 -0.71
N ILE A 85 13.61 3.63 -1.39
CA ILE A 85 13.02 4.80 -0.74
C ILE A 85 11.97 4.38 0.30
N LEU A 86 11.09 3.42 -0.02
CA LEU A 86 10.11 2.89 0.92
C LEU A 86 10.76 2.21 2.13
N THR A 87 11.86 1.49 1.91
CA THR A 87 12.65 0.89 3.00
C THR A 87 13.18 1.99 3.93
N GLU A 88 13.75 3.05 3.37
CA GLU A 88 14.29 4.17 4.15
C GLU A 88 13.20 4.89 4.96
N VAL A 89 12.06 5.18 4.36
CA VAL A 89 10.90 5.75 5.07
C VAL A 89 10.47 4.84 6.22
N ARG A 90 10.33 3.54 5.95
CA ARG A 90 9.94 2.53 6.94
C ARG A 90 10.90 2.48 8.13
N GLU A 91 12.19 2.48 7.87
CA GLU A 91 13.23 2.38 8.89
C GLU A 91 13.42 3.68 9.69
N THR A 92 13.32 4.83 9.03
CA THR A 92 13.52 6.14 9.65
C THR A 92 12.35 6.50 10.57
N PHE A 93 11.13 6.37 10.08
CA PHE A 93 9.92 6.81 10.81
C PHE A 93 9.27 5.68 11.61
N LYS A 94 9.79 4.44 11.51
CA LYS A 94 9.22 3.26 12.18
C LYS A 94 7.73 3.06 11.90
N VAL A 95 7.31 3.39 10.67
CA VAL A 95 5.93 3.33 10.20
C VAL A 95 5.78 2.20 9.18
N PRO A 96 4.64 1.46 9.18
CA PRO A 96 4.36 0.51 8.12
C PRO A 96 4.24 1.20 6.77
N VAL A 97 4.70 0.55 5.70
CA VAL A 97 4.63 1.09 4.34
C VAL A 97 3.79 0.20 3.43
N VAL A 98 3.15 0.83 2.43
CA VAL A 98 2.36 0.16 1.41
C VAL A 98 2.62 0.77 0.03
N SER A 99 2.76 -0.10 -0.97
CA SER A 99 2.76 0.28 -2.39
C SER A 99 1.85 -0.65 -3.18
N ASP A 100 1.38 -0.19 -4.33
CA ASP A 100 0.73 -1.02 -5.32
C ASP A 100 1.74 -1.51 -6.36
N PHE A 101 1.40 -2.61 -7.03
CA PHE A 101 2.13 -3.15 -8.16
C PHE A 101 1.17 -3.45 -9.31
N SER A 102 1.61 -3.24 -10.54
CA SER A 102 0.82 -3.45 -11.76
C SER A 102 1.17 -4.76 -12.48
N ASP A 103 2.31 -5.36 -12.17
CA ASP A 103 2.76 -6.64 -12.73
C ASP A 103 2.92 -7.70 -11.62
N ALA A 104 2.48 -8.94 -11.91
CA ALA A 104 2.57 -10.04 -10.95
C ALA A 104 4.01 -10.40 -10.55
N SER A 105 4.99 -10.18 -11.43
CA SER A 105 6.41 -10.41 -11.15
C SER A 105 6.99 -9.50 -10.07
N TRP A 106 6.38 -8.35 -9.83
CA TRP A 106 6.82 -7.36 -8.83
C TRP A 106 6.32 -7.66 -7.42
N ALA A 107 5.32 -8.54 -7.32
CA ALA A 107 4.65 -8.80 -6.04
C ALA A 107 5.61 -9.28 -4.95
N ALA A 108 6.51 -10.21 -5.27
CA ALA A 108 7.45 -10.77 -4.31
C ALA A 108 8.36 -9.68 -3.72
N ALA A 109 9.05 -8.91 -4.57
CA ALA A 109 9.93 -7.83 -4.14
C ALA A 109 9.17 -6.74 -3.34
N THR A 110 7.95 -6.40 -3.78
CA THR A 110 7.09 -5.47 -3.03
C THR A 110 6.73 -6.01 -1.64
N GLY A 111 6.40 -7.30 -1.54
CA GLY A 111 6.06 -7.95 -0.27
C GLY A 111 7.25 -8.13 0.68
N GLU A 112 8.48 -8.13 0.19
CA GLU A 112 9.70 -8.14 1.03
C GLU A 112 9.87 -6.82 1.78
N VAL A 113 9.56 -5.70 1.16
CA VAL A 113 9.73 -4.35 1.70
C VAL A 113 8.46 -3.85 2.40
N CYS A 114 7.31 -4.01 1.76
CA CYS A 114 6.05 -3.44 2.24
C CYS A 114 5.39 -4.29 3.32
N ASP A 115 4.85 -3.62 4.34
CA ASP A 115 4.06 -4.26 5.41
C ASP A 115 2.65 -4.63 4.97
N MET A 116 2.18 -3.98 3.90
CA MET A 116 0.93 -4.26 3.21
C MET A 116 1.15 -4.07 1.71
N VAL A 117 0.51 -4.87 0.87
CA VAL A 117 0.56 -4.70 -0.59
C VAL A 117 -0.79 -4.25 -1.11
N GLN A 118 -0.81 -3.37 -2.12
CA GLN A 118 -2.05 -2.93 -2.73
C GLN A 118 -2.24 -3.53 -4.11
N VAL A 119 -3.47 -4.01 -4.37
CA VAL A 119 -3.93 -4.32 -5.73
C VAL A 119 -4.69 -3.13 -6.30
N PRO A 120 -4.24 -2.53 -7.41
CA PRO A 120 -4.89 -1.39 -8.05
C PRO A 120 -6.34 -1.68 -8.47
N ALA A 121 -7.17 -0.64 -8.49
CA ALA A 121 -8.59 -0.77 -8.79
C ALA A 121 -8.85 -1.40 -10.18
N TYR A 122 -8.09 -1.03 -11.20
CA TYR A 122 -8.24 -1.58 -12.54
C TYR A 122 -7.89 -3.07 -12.63
N LEU A 123 -7.03 -3.58 -11.74
CA LEU A 123 -6.55 -4.96 -11.72
C LEU A 123 -7.29 -5.85 -10.71
N CYS A 124 -8.32 -5.33 -10.04
CA CYS A 124 -9.01 -6.01 -8.95
C CYS A 124 -9.70 -7.34 -9.34
N ARG A 125 -9.84 -7.67 -10.63
CA ARG A 125 -10.36 -8.93 -11.13
C ARG A 125 -9.30 -9.89 -11.66
N GLN A 126 -8.08 -9.40 -11.90
CA GLN A 126 -7.01 -10.17 -12.55
C GLN A 126 -6.49 -11.26 -11.60
N THR A 127 -6.75 -12.53 -11.97
CA THR A 127 -6.44 -13.67 -11.10
C THR A 127 -4.94 -13.81 -10.85
N SER A 128 -4.09 -13.54 -11.85
CA SER A 128 -2.63 -13.58 -11.71
C SER A 128 -2.12 -12.58 -10.67
N ILE A 129 -2.60 -11.33 -10.74
CA ILE A 129 -2.27 -10.26 -9.78
C ILE A 129 -2.73 -10.61 -8.36
N LEU A 130 -3.99 -11.08 -8.22
CA LEU A 130 -4.54 -11.44 -6.91
C LEU A 130 -3.77 -12.60 -6.28
N ARG A 131 -3.43 -13.63 -7.05
CA ARG A 131 -2.61 -14.75 -6.57
C ARG A 131 -1.19 -14.32 -6.19
N ALA A 132 -0.59 -13.44 -6.98
CA ALA A 132 0.73 -12.89 -6.66
C ALA A 132 0.69 -12.07 -5.37
N ALA A 133 -0.36 -11.26 -5.17
CA ALA A 133 -0.59 -10.54 -3.92
C ALA A 133 -0.73 -11.51 -2.73
N ALA A 134 -1.55 -12.55 -2.86
CA ALA A 134 -1.74 -13.56 -1.80
C ALA A 134 -0.42 -14.28 -1.45
N ALA A 135 0.41 -14.58 -2.45
CA ALA A 135 1.69 -15.26 -2.26
C ALA A 135 2.71 -14.43 -1.45
N THR A 136 2.53 -13.12 -1.31
CA THR A 136 3.39 -12.27 -0.46
C THR A 136 3.21 -12.54 1.03
N ASN A 137 2.14 -13.20 1.45
CA ASN A 137 1.73 -13.38 2.85
C ASN A 137 1.63 -12.07 3.65
N ARG A 138 1.42 -10.95 2.96
CA ARG A 138 1.18 -9.63 3.57
C ARG A 138 -0.32 -9.31 3.59
N PRO A 139 -0.80 -8.46 4.51
CA PRO A 139 -2.11 -7.86 4.38
C PRO A 139 -2.30 -7.22 3.01
N ILE A 140 -3.48 -7.36 2.42
CA ILE A 140 -3.76 -6.90 1.07
C ILE A 140 -4.82 -5.80 1.08
N LEU A 141 -4.46 -4.63 0.54
CA LEU A 141 -5.39 -3.54 0.27
C LEU A 141 -5.96 -3.72 -1.14
N LEU A 142 -7.05 -4.46 -1.26
CA LEU A 142 -7.72 -4.67 -2.54
C LEU A 142 -8.64 -3.50 -2.87
N LYS A 143 -8.24 -2.65 -3.81
CA LYS A 143 -9.09 -1.53 -4.26
C LYS A 143 -10.21 -2.02 -5.17
N LYS A 144 -11.44 -1.58 -4.87
CA LYS A 144 -12.60 -1.85 -5.73
C LYS A 144 -12.50 -1.07 -7.05
N GLY A 145 -12.57 -1.75 -8.17
CA GLY A 145 -12.68 -1.10 -9.48
C GLY A 145 -13.97 -0.28 -9.60
N GLN A 146 -13.90 0.84 -10.32
CA GLN A 146 -15.05 1.72 -10.56
C GLN A 146 -16.18 1.00 -11.34
N PHE A 147 -15.80 0.02 -12.14
CA PHE A 147 -16.70 -0.84 -12.93
C PHE A 147 -17.28 -2.03 -12.14
N MET A 148 -16.93 -2.17 -10.85
CA MET A 148 -17.38 -3.27 -9.99
C MET A 148 -18.42 -2.80 -8.99
N SER A 149 -19.51 -3.58 -8.83
CA SER A 149 -20.37 -3.42 -7.66
C SER A 149 -19.68 -3.87 -6.38
N PRO A 150 -19.99 -3.30 -5.21
CA PRO A 150 -19.43 -3.75 -3.94
C PRO A 150 -19.65 -5.26 -3.69
N TRP A 151 -20.81 -5.78 -4.07
CA TRP A 151 -21.17 -7.18 -3.90
C TRP A 151 -20.29 -8.14 -4.71
N ASN A 152 -19.87 -7.71 -5.90
CA ASN A 152 -19.04 -8.53 -6.78
C ASN A 152 -17.57 -8.60 -6.32
N MET A 153 -17.12 -7.70 -5.45
CA MET A 153 -15.77 -7.76 -4.86
C MET A 153 -15.53 -9.04 -4.06
N LYS A 154 -16.58 -9.64 -3.51
CA LYS A 154 -16.48 -10.95 -2.83
C LYS A 154 -15.84 -12.04 -3.74
N ASN A 155 -16.04 -11.98 -5.06
CA ASN A 155 -15.43 -12.93 -5.98
C ASN A 155 -13.92 -12.68 -6.16
N SER A 156 -13.49 -11.42 -6.10
CA SER A 156 -12.06 -11.07 -6.09
C SER A 156 -11.39 -11.48 -4.77
N CYS A 157 -12.04 -11.22 -3.64
CA CYS A 157 -11.54 -11.63 -2.31
C CYS A 157 -11.38 -13.15 -2.18
N ARG A 158 -12.21 -13.95 -2.87
CA ARG A 158 -12.09 -15.43 -2.84
C ARG A 158 -10.87 -15.96 -3.60
N LYS A 159 -10.18 -15.13 -4.37
CA LYS A 159 -8.97 -15.50 -5.10
C LYS A 159 -7.69 -15.23 -4.31
N LEU A 160 -7.82 -14.48 -3.20
CA LEU A 160 -6.79 -14.22 -2.21
C LEU A 160 -6.79 -15.32 -1.15
#